data_7fd4ddf94f0a4ad279fcdd9bcc9859a8
#
_entry.id   7fd4ddf94f0a4ad279fcdd9bcc9859a8
#
_cell.length_a   1.000
_cell.length_b   1.000
_cell.length_c   1.000
_cell.angle_alpha   90.00
_cell.angle_beta   90.00
_cell.angle_gamma   90.00
#
_symmetry.space_group_name_H-M   'P 1'
#
loop_
_entity.id
_entity.type
_entity.pdbx_description
1 polymer ?
#
loop_
_entity_poly.entity_id
_entity_poly.type
_entity_poly.pdbx_seq_one_letter_code
_entity_poly.pdbx_strand_id
1 'polypeptide(L)'
;MKTNRKWWDLIVVLFCSISVLQADEWWEKREFLTYSPRYFGPNAFPFPELMGGKLPSRWEVEVRGEYHTMPGDQTQDIFARVYIPIAKGKAGIMANWTISEWYKTSEAVRDERSAVETKPAIPCHGDIVLNFFYQVLRNEKWADISVSANLKTASGNRLCDARYTDAASYWFDVNIGRDLWKNPAYNSFVRIEGLAGFYCWMTNLDDNRQNDAVCYGGAVSGAWKNLSARCDLVGFRGYLNNGDRPLLLRTKLEYEIKKNIISFRYRHGLHDFLYDSYSLAYIRCF
;
A
#
# COMPACT_ATOMS: atom_id res chain seq x y z
N MET A 1 20.56 22.80 22.84
CA MET A 1 20.07 21.85 21.82
C MET A 1 19.59 22.65 20.60
N LYS A 2 20.41 22.75 19.54
CA LYS A 2 20.03 23.38 18.28
C LYS A 2 19.35 22.28 17.45
N THR A 3 18.03 22.26 17.42
CA THR A 3 17.25 21.42 16.53
C THR A 3 17.51 21.82 15.09
N ASN A 4 17.90 20.87 14.28
CA ASN A 4 18.19 21.06 12.85
C ASN A 4 16.91 21.46 12.07
N ARG A 5 16.61 22.76 12.07
CA ARG A 5 15.50 23.39 11.36
C ARG A 5 15.54 23.12 9.84
N LYS A 6 16.75 22.92 9.28
CA LYS A 6 16.95 22.65 7.84
C LYS A 6 16.27 21.39 7.28
N TRP A 7 16.01 20.37 8.09
CA TRP A 7 15.34 19.16 7.62
C TRP A 7 13.83 19.32 7.49
N TRP A 8 13.23 20.16 8.34
CA TRP A 8 11.81 20.50 8.26
C TRP A 8 11.49 21.35 7.03
N ASP A 9 12.38 22.28 6.69
CA ASP A 9 12.25 23.14 5.50
C ASP A 9 12.34 22.30 4.21
N LEU A 10 13.16 21.23 4.19
CA LEU A 10 13.27 20.32 3.04
C LEU A 10 12.03 19.44 2.86
N ILE A 11 11.43 18.97 3.96
CA ILE A 11 10.20 18.18 3.94
C ILE A 11 9.02 19.05 3.48
N VAL A 12 8.93 20.27 3.96
CA VAL A 12 7.88 21.23 3.56
C VAL A 12 8.03 21.62 2.09
N VAL A 13 9.22 21.85 1.58
CA VAL A 13 9.48 22.13 0.17
C VAL A 13 9.14 20.94 -0.72
N LEU A 14 9.41 19.70 -0.29
CA LEU A 14 9.04 18.50 -1.03
C LEU A 14 7.51 18.34 -1.13
N PHE A 15 6.75 18.74 -0.11
CA PHE A 15 5.29 18.70 -0.12
C PHE A 15 4.64 19.90 -0.83
N CYS A 16 5.31 21.05 -0.89
CA CYS A 16 4.77 22.25 -1.55
C CYS A 16 5.05 22.31 -3.07
N SER A 17 5.91 21.46 -3.60
CA SER A 17 6.16 21.34 -5.04
C SER A 17 5.16 20.44 -5.77
N ILE A 18 4.04 20.08 -5.15
CA ILE A 18 2.90 19.45 -5.83
C ILE A 18 2.32 20.52 -6.77
N SER A 19 2.76 20.47 -8.01
CA SER A 19 2.24 21.30 -9.09
C SER A 19 0.72 21.15 -9.11
N VAL A 20 0.01 22.25 -9.24
CA VAL A 20 -1.42 22.26 -9.57
C VAL A 20 -1.55 21.53 -10.90
N LEU A 21 -1.94 20.28 -10.86
CA LEU A 21 -2.15 19.45 -12.04
C LEU A 21 -3.42 19.90 -12.70
N GLN A 22 -3.33 20.26 -13.97
CA GLN A 22 -4.50 20.48 -14.81
C GLN A 22 -5.36 19.21 -14.77
N ALA A 23 -6.62 19.37 -14.36
CA ALA A 23 -7.61 18.34 -14.51
C ALA A 23 -7.83 18.12 -16.01
N ASP A 24 -7.50 16.91 -16.49
CA ASP A 24 -7.84 16.50 -17.85
C ASP A 24 -9.37 16.45 -17.98
N GLU A 25 -9.91 16.64 -19.17
CA GLU A 25 -11.36 16.59 -19.49
C GLU A 25 -11.91 15.13 -19.44
N TRP A 26 -11.57 14.38 -18.41
CA TRP A 26 -11.88 12.97 -18.26
C TRP A 26 -13.24 12.66 -17.64
N TRP A 27 -13.89 13.63 -17.03
CA TRP A 27 -15.20 13.44 -16.36
C TRP A 27 -16.32 12.99 -17.29
N GLU A 28 -16.20 13.25 -18.60
CA GLU A 28 -17.17 12.80 -19.60
C GLU A 28 -17.22 11.28 -19.75
N LYS A 29 -16.19 10.55 -19.32
CA LYS A 29 -16.07 9.09 -19.45
C LYS A 29 -16.04 8.34 -18.12
N ARG A 30 -16.15 9.02 -17.00
CA ARG A 30 -16.12 8.40 -15.66
C ARG A 30 -17.25 7.39 -15.43
N GLU A 31 -18.39 7.59 -16.07
CA GLU A 31 -19.56 6.74 -15.95
C GLU A 31 -19.38 5.34 -16.54
N PHE A 32 -18.43 5.17 -17.46
CA PHE A 32 -18.14 3.88 -18.10
C PHE A 32 -17.13 3.03 -17.33
N LEU A 33 -16.45 3.58 -16.33
CA LEU A 33 -15.44 2.88 -15.55
C LEU A 33 -16.08 2.01 -14.47
N THR A 34 -15.58 0.80 -14.31
CA THR A 34 -15.96 -0.06 -13.17
C THR A 34 -14.99 0.16 -12.03
N TYR A 35 -15.40 0.90 -11.00
CA TYR A 35 -14.56 1.27 -9.85
C TYR A 35 -14.30 0.08 -8.93
N SER A 36 -13.50 -0.85 -9.39
CA SER A 36 -13.07 -2.02 -8.61
C SER A 36 -11.62 -2.43 -8.92
N PRO A 37 -10.95 -3.16 -8.03
CA PRO A 37 -9.54 -3.53 -8.17
C PRO A 37 -9.19 -4.27 -9.46
N ARG A 38 -10.11 -5.06 -10.00
CA ARG A 38 -9.90 -5.83 -11.24
C ARG A 38 -9.65 -4.93 -12.46
N TYR A 39 -10.31 -3.77 -12.51
CA TYR A 39 -10.38 -2.93 -13.70
C TYR A 39 -9.45 -1.71 -13.65
N PHE A 40 -8.65 -1.58 -12.60
CA PHE A 40 -7.71 -0.48 -12.43
C PHE A 40 -6.25 -0.92 -12.42
N GLY A 41 -5.34 0.05 -12.44
CA GLY A 41 -3.91 -0.15 -12.30
C GLY A 41 -3.51 -0.76 -10.95
N PRO A 42 -2.29 -1.28 -10.82
CA PRO A 42 -1.86 -2.06 -9.67
C PRO A 42 -1.82 -1.28 -8.34
N ASN A 43 -1.80 0.04 -8.41
CA ASN A 43 -1.67 0.93 -7.25
C ASN A 43 -2.94 1.74 -6.93
N ALA A 44 -4.05 1.54 -7.67
CA ALA A 44 -5.29 2.30 -7.52
C ALA A 44 -6.01 2.03 -6.18
N PHE A 45 -5.97 0.79 -5.72
CA PHE A 45 -6.63 0.35 -4.49
C PHE A 45 -5.59 -0.18 -3.50
N PRO A 46 -5.23 0.61 -2.48
CA PRO A 46 -4.28 0.15 -1.45
C PRO A 46 -4.81 -1.06 -0.70
N PHE A 47 -3.92 -2.00 -0.42
CA PHE A 47 -4.24 -3.15 0.42
C PHE A 47 -3.87 -2.86 1.87
N PRO A 48 -4.65 -3.36 2.85
CA PRO A 48 -4.31 -3.23 4.25
C PRO A 48 -2.91 -3.78 4.58
N GLU A 49 -2.20 -3.08 5.48
CA GLU A 49 -0.86 -3.46 5.91
C GLU A 49 -0.90 -4.34 7.16
N LEU A 50 -0.36 -5.55 7.04
CA LEU A 50 -0.20 -6.45 8.18
C LEU A 50 0.97 -5.96 9.05
N MET A 51 0.66 -5.25 10.12
CA MET A 51 1.63 -4.78 11.12
C MET A 51 1.93 -5.82 12.21
N GLY A 52 1.25 -6.97 12.15
CA GLY A 52 1.42 -8.07 13.09
C GLY A 52 1.09 -7.71 14.54
N GLY A 53 0.28 -6.68 14.76
CA GLY A 53 -0.07 -6.18 16.09
C GLY A 53 1.07 -5.48 16.83
N LYS A 54 2.26 -5.30 16.24
CA LYS A 54 3.45 -4.74 16.90
C LYS A 54 4.05 -3.61 16.09
N LEU A 55 3.93 -2.38 16.57
CA LEU A 55 4.40 -1.21 15.86
C LEU A 55 5.92 -1.06 15.97
N PRO A 56 6.61 -0.65 14.88
CA PRO A 56 8.01 -0.27 14.92
C PRO A 56 8.25 0.91 15.89
N SER A 57 9.41 0.93 16.51
CA SER A 57 9.80 2.00 17.44
C SER A 57 10.79 3.00 16.84
N ARG A 58 11.19 2.79 15.59
CA ARG A 58 12.17 3.62 14.87
C ARG A 58 11.53 4.26 13.64
N TRP A 59 12.06 5.41 13.24
CA TRP A 59 11.69 6.03 11.98
C TRP A 59 12.20 5.21 10.82
N GLU A 60 11.40 5.16 9.76
CA GLU A 60 11.77 4.48 8.51
C GLU A 60 11.46 5.38 7.32
N VAL A 61 12.42 5.48 6.42
CA VAL A 61 12.23 6.11 5.10
C VAL A 61 12.58 5.08 4.05
N GLU A 62 11.65 4.79 3.17
CA GLU A 62 11.77 3.79 2.10
C GLU A 62 11.65 4.45 0.73
N VAL A 63 12.50 4.03 -0.19
CA VAL A 63 12.33 4.24 -1.63
C VAL A 63 12.36 2.89 -2.29
N ARG A 64 11.43 2.65 -3.21
CA ARG A 64 11.21 1.36 -3.85
C ARG A 64 10.97 1.55 -5.34
N GLY A 65 11.61 0.73 -6.16
CA GLY A 65 11.26 0.53 -7.57
C GLY A 65 10.39 -0.71 -7.69
N GLU A 66 9.31 -0.63 -8.45
CA GLU A 66 8.36 -1.73 -8.66
C GLU A 66 8.16 -1.99 -10.15
N TYR A 67 7.93 -3.25 -10.46
CA TYR A 67 7.51 -3.71 -11.78
C TYR A 67 6.29 -4.61 -11.62
N HIS A 68 5.21 -4.25 -12.29
CA HIS A 68 3.95 -4.98 -12.29
C HIS A 68 3.66 -5.48 -13.70
N THR A 69 3.22 -6.71 -13.82
CA THR A 69 2.90 -7.30 -15.11
C THR A 69 1.66 -8.17 -15.03
N MET A 70 0.82 -8.05 -16.03
CA MET A 70 -0.27 -8.97 -16.33
C MET A 70 -0.42 -9.06 -17.85
N PRO A 71 -1.14 -10.04 -18.41
CA PRO A 71 -1.40 -10.07 -19.85
C PRO A 71 -2.04 -8.75 -20.32
N GLY A 72 -1.30 -8.02 -21.18
CA GLY A 72 -1.75 -6.75 -21.75
C GLY A 72 -1.54 -5.49 -20.90
N ASP A 73 -0.95 -5.57 -19.72
CA ASP A 73 -0.54 -4.38 -18.95
C ASP A 73 0.84 -4.60 -18.31
N GLN A 74 1.73 -3.66 -18.55
CA GLN A 74 3.05 -3.57 -17.93
C GLN A 74 3.20 -2.20 -17.30
N THR A 75 3.51 -2.18 -16.01
CA THR A 75 3.61 -0.96 -15.22
C THR A 75 4.92 -0.96 -14.43
N GLN A 76 5.57 0.19 -14.37
CA GLN A 76 6.75 0.44 -13.55
C GLN A 76 6.51 1.68 -12.71
N ASP A 77 7.00 1.68 -11.49
CA ASP A 77 6.87 2.86 -10.64
C ASP A 77 8.03 3.06 -9.66
N ILE A 78 8.06 4.27 -9.14
CA ILE A 78 8.90 4.67 -8.00
C ILE A 78 7.95 5.02 -6.87
N PHE A 79 8.08 4.29 -5.78
CA PHE A 79 7.28 4.44 -4.58
C PHE A 79 8.13 4.95 -3.42
N ALA A 80 7.55 5.81 -2.58
CA ALA A 80 8.14 6.26 -1.33
C ALA A 80 7.22 5.99 -0.14
N ARG A 81 7.84 5.73 1.01
CA ARG A 81 7.15 5.55 2.29
C ARG A 81 7.94 6.19 3.41
N VAL A 82 7.25 6.83 4.33
CA VAL A 82 7.81 7.33 5.58
C VAL A 82 6.97 6.79 6.73
N TYR A 83 7.62 6.19 7.73
CA TYR A 83 6.98 5.79 8.99
C TYR A 83 7.58 6.56 10.16
N ILE A 84 6.73 7.13 10.99
CA ILE A 84 7.09 7.96 12.16
C ILE A 84 6.46 7.36 13.41
N PRO A 85 7.24 6.76 14.33
CA PRO A 85 6.71 6.33 15.62
C PRO A 85 6.44 7.55 16.52
N ILE A 86 5.32 7.49 17.21
CA ILE A 86 4.88 8.52 18.17
C ILE A 86 4.72 7.88 19.54
N ALA A 87 4.81 8.68 20.60
CA ALA A 87 4.60 8.26 21.96
C ALA A 87 5.43 7.01 22.35
N LYS A 88 6.72 7.00 21.99
CA LYS A 88 7.65 5.88 22.24
C LYS A 88 7.19 4.55 21.60
N GLY A 89 6.60 4.61 20.41
CA GLY A 89 6.12 3.44 19.68
C GLY A 89 4.75 2.92 20.10
N LYS A 90 3.98 3.67 20.90
CA LYS A 90 2.58 3.35 21.17
C LYS A 90 1.65 3.76 20.02
N ALA A 91 2.08 4.70 19.20
CA ALA A 91 1.37 5.12 17.99
C ALA A 91 2.37 5.31 16.86
N GLY A 92 1.88 5.37 15.64
CA GLY A 92 2.68 5.63 14.46
C GLY A 92 1.86 6.28 13.37
N ILE A 93 2.53 7.07 12.54
CA ILE A 93 1.97 7.61 11.30
C ILE A 93 2.82 7.10 10.15
N MET A 94 2.17 6.69 9.07
CA MET A 94 2.83 6.30 7.84
C MET A 94 2.21 7.07 6.67
N ALA A 95 3.05 7.58 5.80
CA ALA A 95 2.65 8.16 4.54
C ALA A 95 3.28 7.37 3.40
N ASN A 96 2.47 7.03 2.41
CA ASN A 96 2.86 6.28 1.22
C ASN A 96 2.50 7.07 -0.03
N TRP A 97 3.32 6.99 -1.06
CA TRP A 97 3.05 7.65 -2.32
C TRP A 97 3.77 6.96 -3.48
N THR A 98 3.06 6.67 -4.56
CA THR A 98 3.65 6.36 -5.86
C THR A 98 4.02 7.67 -6.54
N ILE A 99 5.31 8.03 -6.47
CA ILE A 99 5.84 9.32 -6.93
C ILE A 99 5.68 9.46 -8.45
N SER A 100 5.97 8.39 -9.16
CA SER A 100 5.91 8.36 -10.63
C SER A 100 5.62 6.96 -11.10
N GLU A 101 4.71 6.82 -12.06
CA GLU A 101 4.30 5.56 -12.66
C GLU A 101 4.32 5.67 -14.18
N TRP A 102 4.84 4.64 -14.84
CA TRP A 102 4.83 4.46 -16.30
C TRP A 102 4.16 3.14 -16.61
N TYR A 103 3.26 3.14 -17.58
CA TYR A 103 2.52 1.94 -17.97
C TYR A 103 2.37 1.83 -19.47
N LYS A 104 2.10 0.61 -19.91
CA LYS A 104 1.73 0.29 -21.28
C LYS A 104 0.61 -0.74 -21.25
N THR A 105 -0.55 -0.39 -21.80
CA THR A 105 -1.71 -1.27 -21.90
C THR A 105 -1.98 -1.66 -23.34
N SER A 106 -2.50 -2.87 -23.55
CA SER A 106 -3.00 -3.32 -24.86
C SER A 106 -4.41 -2.76 -25.10
N GLU A 107 -4.85 -2.76 -26.36
CA GLU A 107 -6.22 -2.38 -26.72
C GLU A 107 -7.27 -3.24 -26.01
N ALA A 108 -7.03 -4.54 -25.88
CA ALA A 108 -7.94 -5.44 -25.18
C ALA A 108 -8.14 -5.05 -23.72
N VAL A 109 -7.07 -4.70 -23.00
CA VAL A 109 -7.16 -4.25 -21.59
C VAL A 109 -7.79 -2.86 -21.50
N ARG A 110 -7.48 -1.96 -22.44
CA ARG A 110 -8.15 -0.66 -22.54
C ARG A 110 -9.67 -0.84 -22.64
N ASP A 111 -10.10 -1.68 -23.58
CA ASP A 111 -11.51 -1.90 -23.87
C ASP A 111 -12.22 -2.61 -22.68
N GLU A 112 -11.57 -3.61 -22.06
CA GLU A 112 -12.09 -4.26 -20.84
C GLU A 112 -12.31 -3.26 -19.71
N ARG A 113 -11.41 -2.27 -19.56
CA ARG A 113 -11.50 -1.24 -18.51
C ARG A 113 -12.36 -0.04 -18.90
N SER A 114 -12.81 0.04 -20.14
CA SER A 114 -13.43 1.25 -20.74
C SER A 114 -12.50 2.49 -20.64
N ALA A 115 -11.19 2.26 -20.65
CA ALA A 115 -10.17 3.30 -20.59
C ALA A 115 -9.96 3.98 -21.96
N VAL A 116 -9.39 5.18 -21.97
CA VAL A 116 -9.28 6.00 -23.19
C VAL A 116 -8.00 5.72 -23.97
N GLU A 117 -6.87 5.54 -23.28
CA GLU A 117 -5.54 5.54 -23.90
C GLU A 117 -4.81 4.20 -23.74
N THR A 118 -4.09 3.84 -24.81
CA THR A 118 -3.17 2.70 -24.82
C THR A 118 -1.71 3.11 -24.91
N LYS A 119 -1.43 4.38 -25.18
CA LYS A 119 -0.06 4.84 -25.44
C LYS A 119 0.82 4.67 -24.20
N PRO A 120 2.14 4.43 -24.39
CA PRO A 120 3.10 4.49 -23.29
C PRO A 120 2.94 5.82 -22.61
N ALA A 121 2.65 5.77 -21.34
CA ALA A 121 2.20 6.96 -20.69
C ALA A 121 3.30 7.96 -20.44
N ILE A 122 2.91 9.18 -20.54
CA ILE A 122 3.41 10.27 -19.75
C ILE A 122 3.44 9.80 -18.28
N PRO A 123 4.52 10.07 -17.50
CA PRO A 123 4.55 9.70 -16.10
C PRO A 123 3.30 10.17 -15.38
N CYS A 124 2.60 9.25 -14.75
CA CYS A 124 1.52 9.57 -13.83
C CYS A 124 2.00 9.44 -12.38
N HIS A 125 1.26 9.97 -11.45
CA HIS A 125 1.54 9.85 -10.03
C HIS A 125 0.32 9.28 -9.31
N GLY A 126 0.58 8.57 -8.21
CA GLY A 126 -0.45 7.92 -7.44
C GLY A 126 -1.05 8.80 -6.34
N ASP A 127 -2.02 8.20 -5.68
CA ASP A 127 -2.64 8.79 -4.50
C ASP A 127 -1.69 8.76 -3.30
N ILE A 128 -1.79 9.77 -2.45
CA ILE A 128 -1.14 9.76 -1.14
C ILE A 128 -2.01 8.94 -0.20
N VAL A 129 -1.38 7.99 0.49
CA VAL A 129 -2.04 7.16 1.50
C VAL A 129 -1.47 7.50 2.87
N LEU A 130 -2.34 7.82 3.81
CA LEU A 130 -2.01 8.12 5.20
C LEU A 130 -2.54 6.99 6.10
N ASN A 131 -1.68 6.47 6.95
CA ASN A 131 -2.02 5.40 7.88
C ASN A 131 -1.69 5.85 9.30
N PHE A 132 -2.64 5.70 10.22
CA PHE A 132 -2.50 5.99 11.63
C PHE A 132 -2.63 4.68 12.40
N PHE A 133 -1.65 4.40 13.24
CA PHE A 133 -1.58 3.15 14.01
C PHE A 133 -1.59 3.44 15.50
N TYR A 134 -2.25 2.59 16.28
CA TYR A 134 -2.22 2.63 17.72
C TYR A 134 -2.03 1.23 18.32
N GLN A 135 -1.05 1.08 19.19
CA GLN A 135 -0.74 -0.15 19.92
C GLN A 135 -1.70 -0.32 21.09
N VAL A 136 -2.70 -1.17 20.94
CA VAL A 136 -3.71 -1.44 21.97
C VAL A 136 -3.12 -2.32 23.07
N LEU A 137 -2.49 -3.43 22.67
CA LEU A 137 -1.90 -4.40 23.58
C LEU A 137 -0.53 -4.83 23.06
N ARG A 138 0.45 -4.90 23.97
CA ARG A 138 1.74 -5.54 23.71
C ARG A 138 1.95 -6.57 24.82
N ASN A 139 1.74 -7.84 24.49
CA ASN A 139 1.80 -8.91 25.48
C ASN A 139 2.42 -10.18 24.88
N GLU A 140 3.65 -10.47 25.25
CA GLU A 140 4.41 -11.62 24.74
C GLU A 140 3.77 -12.98 25.08
N LYS A 141 2.94 -13.08 26.11
CA LYS A 141 2.30 -14.34 26.51
C LYS A 141 1.05 -14.67 25.68
N TRP A 142 0.28 -13.65 25.30
CA TRP A 142 -0.99 -13.82 24.61
C TRP A 142 -0.90 -13.40 23.14
N ALA A 143 -0.92 -12.12 22.90
CA ALA A 143 -0.79 -11.53 21.56
C ALA A 143 -0.48 -10.04 21.68
N ASP A 144 0.13 -9.51 20.63
CA ASP A 144 0.19 -8.08 20.40
C ASP A 144 -1.02 -7.67 19.55
N ILE A 145 -1.64 -6.53 19.87
CA ILE A 145 -2.80 -6.01 19.16
C ILE A 145 -2.57 -4.54 18.83
N SER A 146 -2.75 -4.18 17.58
CA SER A 146 -2.80 -2.79 17.14
C SER A 146 -4.04 -2.54 16.29
N VAL A 147 -4.47 -1.29 16.22
CA VAL A 147 -5.54 -0.84 15.35
C VAL A 147 -5.00 0.19 14.39
N SER A 148 -5.62 0.30 13.22
CA SER A 148 -5.28 1.32 12.25
C SER A 148 -6.50 2.06 11.73
N ALA A 149 -6.29 3.34 11.37
CA ALA A 149 -7.21 4.15 10.59
C ALA A 149 -6.44 4.68 9.37
N ASN A 150 -6.97 4.45 8.20
CA ASN A 150 -6.24 4.64 6.96
C ASN A 150 -7.06 5.47 5.98
N LEU A 151 -6.40 6.34 5.23
CA LEU A 151 -7.00 7.23 4.26
C LEU A 151 -6.16 7.24 2.97
N LYS A 152 -6.79 6.96 1.84
CA LYS A 152 -6.26 7.26 0.51
C LYS A 152 -6.91 8.56 0.04
N THR A 153 -6.09 9.51 -0.38
CA THR A 153 -6.56 10.77 -0.98
C THR A 153 -7.00 10.56 -2.43
N ALA A 154 -7.63 11.56 -3.02
CA ALA A 154 -7.94 11.63 -4.45
C ALA A 154 -6.89 12.49 -5.17
N SER A 155 -5.60 12.24 -4.94
CA SER A 155 -4.50 13.04 -5.48
C SER A 155 -3.81 12.40 -6.69
N GLY A 156 -4.11 11.13 -6.98
CA GLY A 156 -3.61 10.45 -8.17
C GLY A 156 -4.29 10.98 -9.45
N ASN A 157 -3.63 10.78 -10.57
CA ASN A 157 -4.15 11.23 -11.85
C ASN A 157 -4.44 10.05 -12.82
N ARG A 158 -4.87 10.35 -14.06
CA ARG A 158 -5.13 9.37 -15.13
C ARG A 158 -6.29 8.42 -14.83
N LEU A 159 -7.38 8.96 -14.28
CA LEU A 159 -8.63 8.21 -14.12
C LEU A 159 -9.14 7.70 -15.48
N CYS A 160 -9.08 8.50 -16.52
CA CYS A 160 -9.50 8.12 -17.87
C CYS A 160 -8.80 6.86 -18.41
N ASP A 161 -7.61 6.54 -17.91
CA ASP A 161 -6.87 5.35 -18.27
C ASP A 161 -7.01 4.22 -17.24
N ALA A 162 -7.94 4.37 -16.30
CA ALA A 162 -8.18 3.46 -15.19
C ALA A 162 -6.89 3.18 -14.37
N ARG A 163 -6.07 4.23 -14.13
CA ARG A 163 -4.84 4.10 -13.33
C ARG A 163 -5.09 4.40 -11.87
N TYR A 164 -5.67 5.56 -11.54
CA TYR A 164 -6.07 5.96 -10.18
C TYR A 164 -7.52 6.42 -10.21
N THR A 165 -8.22 6.28 -9.07
CA THR A 165 -9.68 6.42 -9.03
C THR A 165 -10.18 7.85 -8.93
N ASP A 166 -9.27 8.84 -8.75
CA ASP A 166 -9.63 10.23 -8.43
C ASP A 166 -10.74 10.33 -7.35
N ALA A 167 -10.70 9.42 -6.41
CA ALA A 167 -11.67 9.28 -5.34
C ALA A 167 -11.00 8.80 -4.06
N ALA A 168 -11.48 9.26 -2.93
CA ALA A 168 -10.94 8.88 -1.62
C ALA A 168 -11.34 7.44 -1.27
N SER A 169 -10.52 6.82 -0.42
CA SER A 169 -10.85 5.55 0.23
C SER A 169 -10.40 5.61 1.69
N TYR A 170 -11.10 4.90 2.56
CA TYR A 170 -10.69 4.77 3.95
C TYR A 170 -10.93 3.34 4.43
N TRP A 171 -10.12 2.93 5.38
CA TRP A 171 -10.29 1.63 6.01
C TRP A 171 -9.80 1.66 7.45
N PHE A 172 -10.42 0.79 8.25
CA PHE A 172 -10.07 0.57 9.64
C PHE A 172 -9.82 -0.90 9.83
N ASP A 173 -8.74 -1.24 10.51
CA ASP A 173 -8.43 -2.64 10.78
C ASP A 173 -7.83 -2.85 12.17
N VAL A 174 -7.97 -4.08 12.62
CA VAL A 174 -7.34 -4.63 13.81
C VAL A 174 -6.29 -5.62 13.34
N ASN A 175 -5.07 -5.41 13.78
CA ASN A 175 -3.94 -6.31 13.57
C ASN A 175 -3.64 -7.06 14.85
N ILE A 176 -3.48 -8.37 14.76
CA ILE A 176 -3.07 -9.24 15.87
C ILE A 176 -1.85 -10.06 15.46
N GLY A 177 -0.97 -10.34 16.40
CA GLY A 177 0.16 -11.21 16.13
C GLY A 177 0.72 -11.84 17.41
N ARG A 178 1.33 -13.03 17.24
CA ARG A 178 1.92 -13.77 18.33
C ARG A 178 3.21 -14.46 17.89
N ASP A 179 4.26 -14.30 18.71
CA ASP A 179 5.49 -15.07 18.52
C ASP A 179 5.24 -16.52 18.96
N LEU A 180 5.34 -17.46 18.03
CA LEU A 180 5.26 -18.90 18.31
C LEU A 180 6.56 -19.40 18.90
N TRP A 181 7.66 -18.82 18.47
CA TRP A 181 9.00 -19.15 18.92
C TRP A 181 9.87 -17.88 18.87
N LYS A 182 10.75 -17.72 19.85
CA LYS A 182 11.67 -16.58 19.94
C LYS A 182 12.98 -17.02 20.58
N ASN A 183 14.10 -16.63 19.97
CA ASN A 183 15.42 -16.78 20.53
C ASN A 183 16.18 -15.44 20.50
N PRO A 184 16.18 -14.69 21.61
CA PRO A 184 16.81 -13.37 21.68
C PRO A 184 18.33 -13.39 21.41
N ALA A 185 19.03 -14.48 21.73
CA ALA A 185 20.47 -14.57 21.53
C ALA A 185 20.88 -14.46 20.06
N TYR A 186 20.02 -14.88 19.16
CA TYR A 186 20.22 -14.84 17.70
C TYR A 186 19.30 -13.85 17.00
N ASN A 187 18.58 -12.99 17.73
CA ASN A 187 17.57 -12.13 17.17
C ASN A 187 16.62 -12.89 16.21
N SER A 188 16.15 -14.07 16.68
CA SER A 188 15.39 -14.98 15.83
C SER A 188 14.00 -15.20 16.40
N PHE A 189 13.01 -15.26 15.52
CA PHE A 189 11.62 -15.53 15.89
C PHE A 189 10.84 -16.17 14.73
N VAL A 190 9.74 -16.81 15.07
CA VAL A 190 8.67 -17.19 14.14
C VAL A 190 7.35 -16.62 14.70
N ARG A 191 6.61 -15.92 13.88
CA ARG A 191 5.40 -15.18 14.27
C ARG A 191 4.25 -15.48 13.33
N ILE A 192 3.06 -15.63 13.89
CA ILE A 192 1.80 -15.65 13.14
C ILE A 192 1.07 -14.34 13.35
N GLU A 193 0.36 -13.91 12.30
CA GLU A 193 -0.28 -12.61 12.27
C GLU A 193 -1.64 -12.70 11.59
N GLY A 194 -2.55 -11.85 11.98
CA GLY A 194 -3.87 -11.71 11.39
C GLY A 194 -4.32 -10.27 11.33
N LEU A 195 -5.21 -9.99 10.40
CA LEU A 195 -5.84 -8.70 10.19
C LEU A 195 -7.31 -8.91 9.84
N ALA A 196 -8.17 -8.10 10.40
CA ALA A 196 -9.57 -7.98 9.99
C ALA A 196 -10.06 -6.54 10.16
N GLY A 197 -10.92 -6.11 9.23
CA GLY A 197 -11.42 -4.75 9.25
C GLY A 197 -12.49 -4.45 8.22
N PHE A 198 -12.74 -3.17 8.06
CA PHE A 198 -13.71 -2.61 7.12
C PHE A 198 -12.98 -1.70 6.14
N TYR A 199 -13.33 -1.79 4.87
CA TYR A 199 -12.77 -0.99 3.77
C TYR A 199 -13.89 -0.32 2.99
N CYS A 200 -13.72 0.97 2.70
CA CYS A 200 -14.66 1.73 1.89
C CYS A 200 -13.89 2.54 0.85
N TRP A 201 -14.36 2.54 -0.39
CA TRP A 201 -13.85 3.42 -1.43
C TRP A 201 -14.98 4.20 -2.08
N MET A 202 -14.71 5.48 -2.30
CA MET A 202 -15.61 6.36 -3.02
C MET A 202 -15.53 6.05 -4.52
N THR A 203 -16.62 6.30 -5.22
CA THR A 203 -16.69 6.27 -6.67
C THR A 203 -17.05 7.66 -7.20
N ASN A 204 -16.96 7.86 -8.50
CA ASN A 204 -17.41 9.09 -9.14
C ASN A 204 -18.80 8.93 -9.78
N LEU A 205 -19.56 7.91 -9.37
CA LEU A 205 -20.89 7.58 -9.89
C LEU A 205 -21.98 8.25 -9.05
N ASP A 206 -22.98 8.85 -9.69
CA ASP A 206 -24.05 9.56 -8.98
C ASP A 206 -25.03 8.62 -8.25
N ASP A 207 -25.25 7.45 -8.80
CA ASP A 207 -26.15 6.41 -8.27
C ASP A 207 -25.48 5.43 -7.29
N ASN A 208 -24.14 5.40 -7.28
CA ASN A 208 -23.36 4.52 -6.39
C ASN A 208 -22.09 5.22 -5.90
N ARG A 209 -22.23 6.14 -4.96
CA ARG A 209 -21.14 7.03 -4.52
C ARG A 209 -20.04 6.35 -3.72
N GLN A 210 -20.28 5.18 -3.15
CA GLN A 210 -19.28 4.40 -2.41
C GLN A 210 -19.56 2.91 -2.49
N ASN A 211 -18.49 2.15 -2.38
CA ASN A 211 -18.51 0.70 -2.21
C ASN A 211 -17.84 0.33 -0.88
N ASP A 212 -18.37 -0.71 -0.25
CA ASP A 212 -17.93 -1.21 1.03
C ASP A 212 -17.39 -2.64 0.90
N ALA A 213 -16.48 -3.00 1.78
CA ALA A 213 -15.90 -4.33 1.84
C ALA A 213 -15.45 -4.70 3.26
N VAL A 214 -15.40 -5.98 3.53
CA VAL A 214 -14.64 -6.51 4.67
C VAL A 214 -13.21 -6.77 4.22
N CYS A 215 -12.22 -6.20 4.91
CA CYS A 215 -10.82 -6.49 4.66
C CYS A 215 -10.27 -7.52 5.66
N TYR A 216 -9.33 -8.34 5.19
CA TYR A 216 -8.77 -9.44 5.97
C TYR A 216 -7.37 -9.79 5.50
N GLY A 217 -6.64 -10.47 6.37
CA GLY A 217 -5.32 -10.99 6.03
C GLY A 217 -4.75 -11.90 7.10
N GLY A 218 -3.75 -12.68 6.71
CA GLY A 218 -3.00 -13.53 7.62
C GLY A 218 -1.56 -13.69 7.12
N ALA A 219 -0.60 -13.81 8.03
CA ALA A 219 0.80 -13.93 7.70
C ALA A 219 1.55 -14.91 8.62
N VAL A 220 2.63 -15.43 8.07
CA VAL A 220 3.72 -16.02 8.82
C VAL A 220 4.96 -15.19 8.54
N SER A 221 5.64 -14.78 9.59
CA SER A 221 6.89 -14.03 9.51
C SER A 221 7.94 -14.63 10.42
N GLY A 222 9.18 -14.39 10.08
CA GLY A 222 10.29 -14.83 10.89
C GLY A 222 11.56 -14.04 10.61
N ALA A 223 12.47 -14.09 11.56
CA ALA A 223 13.80 -13.52 11.41
C ALA A 223 14.87 -14.47 11.94
N TRP A 224 16.05 -14.37 11.36
CA TRP A 224 17.25 -15.01 11.83
C TRP A 224 18.44 -14.07 11.64
N LYS A 225 18.97 -13.56 12.76
CA LYS A 225 19.99 -12.51 12.76
C LYS A 225 19.51 -11.26 12.01
N ASN A 226 20.13 -10.99 10.87
CA ASN A 226 19.85 -9.82 10.05
C ASN A 226 18.91 -10.09 8.89
N LEU A 227 18.53 -11.34 8.67
CA LEU A 227 17.61 -11.77 7.62
C LEU A 227 16.21 -11.92 8.19
N SER A 228 15.21 -11.33 7.56
CA SER A 228 13.81 -11.56 7.86
C SER A 228 13.03 -11.92 6.60
N ALA A 229 12.01 -12.74 6.80
CA ALA A 229 11.11 -13.17 5.74
C ALA A 229 9.67 -13.07 6.23
N ARG A 230 8.75 -12.76 5.32
CA ARG A 230 7.31 -12.77 5.54
C ARG A 230 6.61 -13.36 4.33
N CYS A 231 5.58 -14.15 4.58
CA CYS A 231 4.62 -14.57 3.57
C CYS A 231 3.22 -14.27 4.11
N ASP A 232 2.41 -13.55 3.35
CA ASP A 232 1.06 -13.18 3.76
C ASP A 232 0.05 -13.32 2.62
N LEU A 233 -1.20 -13.56 3.02
CA LEU A 233 -2.39 -13.43 2.21
C LEU A 233 -3.17 -12.21 2.71
N VAL A 234 -3.53 -11.30 1.82
CA VAL A 234 -4.31 -10.11 2.16
C VAL A 234 -5.31 -9.82 1.06
N GLY A 235 -6.46 -9.32 1.45
CA GLY A 235 -7.50 -8.94 0.51
C GLY A 235 -8.63 -8.19 1.17
N PHE A 236 -9.61 -7.88 0.37
CA PHE A 236 -10.91 -7.42 0.84
C PHE A 236 -12.02 -8.00 -0.03
N ARG A 237 -13.23 -8.06 0.50
CA ARG A 237 -14.37 -8.63 -0.17
C ARG A 237 -15.52 -7.62 -0.18
N GLY A 238 -15.76 -7.05 -1.33
CA GLY A 238 -16.92 -6.20 -1.60
C GLY A 238 -18.19 -6.99 -1.83
N TYR A 239 -19.29 -6.27 -1.98
CA TYR A 239 -20.65 -6.83 -2.05
C TYR A 239 -21.22 -6.89 -3.47
N LEU A 240 -20.62 -6.14 -4.42
CA LEU A 240 -21.17 -6.00 -5.77
C LEU A 240 -20.82 -7.15 -6.71
N ASN A 241 -19.76 -7.91 -6.40
CA ASN A 241 -19.25 -8.99 -7.25
C ASN A 241 -18.88 -8.54 -8.67
N ASN A 242 -18.34 -7.34 -8.78
CA ASN A 242 -17.93 -6.71 -10.04
C ASN A 242 -16.40 -6.59 -10.18
N GLY A 243 -15.63 -7.54 -9.63
CA GLY A 243 -14.18 -7.45 -9.55
C GLY A 243 -13.69 -6.79 -8.25
N ASP A 244 -14.54 -6.78 -7.21
CA ASP A 244 -14.36 -6.11 -5.93
C ASP A 244 -13.89 -7.05 -4.79
N ARG A 245 -13.31 -8.22 -5.15
CA ARG A 245 -12.85 -9.24 -4.20
C ARG A 245 -11.37 -9.59 -4.38
N PRO A 246 -10.46 -8.62 -4.38
CA PRO A 246 -9.07 -8.90 -4.61
C PRO A 246 -8.46 -9.71 -3.47
N LEU A 247 -7.66 -10.70 -3.85
CA LEU A 247 -6.85 -11.51 -2.93
C LEU A 247 -5.43 -11.62 -3.47
N LEU A 248 -4.44 -11.31 -2.64
CA LEU A 248 -3.02 -11.34 -2.97
C LEU A 248 -2.25 -12.27 -2.05
N LEU A 249 -1.33 -13.00 -2.64
CA LEU A 249 -0.19 -13.59 -1.95
C LEU A 249 0.97 -12.61 -2.02
N ARG A 250 1.55 -12.24 -0.87
CA ARG A 250 2.74 -11.39 -0.80
C ARG A 250 3.87 -12.09 -0.09
N THR A 251 5.07 -11.98 -0.64
CA THR A 251 6.30 -12.44 0.01
C THR A 251 7.28 -11.29 0.11
N LYS A 252 8.03 -11.24 1.20
CA LYS A 252 9.02 -10.22 1.48
C LYS A 252 10.27 -10.84 2.12
N LEU A 253 11.44 -10.49 1.59
CA LEU A 253 12.74 -10.80 2.17
C LEU A 253 13.45 -9.49 2.47
N GLU A 254 13.99 -9.36 3.66
CA GLU A 254 14.71 -8.17 4.10
C GLU A 254 16.04 -8.56 4.73
N TYR A 255 17.08 -7.82 4.37
CA TYR A 255 18.39 -7.95 4.99
C TYR A 255 18.81 -6.62 5.62
N GLU A 256 18.97 -6.62 6.94
CA GLU A 256 19.34 -5.43 7.71
C GLU A 256 20.85 -5.32 7.89
N ILE A 257 21.42 -4.17 7.49
CA ILE A 257 22.82 -3.82 7.68
C ILE A 257 22.87 -2.53 8.52
N LYS A 258 23.10 -2.68 9.82
CA LYS A 258 23.10 -1.55 10.78
C LYS A 258 21.72 -0.86 10.80
N LYS A 259 21.61 0.30 10.15
CA LYS A 259 20.40 1.12 10.04
C LYS A 259 19.82 1.14 8.62
N ASN A 260 20.26 0.23 7.78
CA ASN A 260 19.80 0.14 6.38
C ASN A 260 19.20 -1.24 6.16
N ILE A 261 18.11 -1.31 5.41
CA ILE A 261 17.48 -2.55 5.01
C ILE A 261 17.36 -2.56 3.49
N ILE A 262 17.77 -3.67 2.89
CA ILE A 262 17.45 -3.99 1.50
C ILE A 262 16.29 -4.97 1.54
N SER A 263 15.23 -4.68 0.83
CA SER A 263 14.00 -5.48 0.81
C SER A 263 13.67 -5.88 -0.62
N PHE A 264 13.48 -7.17 -0.84
CA PHE A 264 12.88 -7.71 -2.06
C PHE A 264 11.45 -8.15 -1.74
N ARG A 265 10.51 -7.82 -2.63
CA ARG A 265 9.09 -8.19 -2.48
C ARG A 265 8.56 -8.76 -3.76
N TYR A 266 7.70 -9.76 -3.62
CA TYR A 266 6.89 -10.32 -4.70
C TYR A 266 5.43 -10.31 -4.27
N ARG A 267 4.53 -9.90 -5.17
CA ARG A 267 3.08 -9.97 -4.99
C ARG A 267 2.49 -10.74 -6.16
N HIS A 268 1.60 -11.66 -5.87
CA HIS A 268 0.86 -12.44 -6.85
C HIS A 268 -0.63 -12.29 -6.61
N GLY A 269 -1.36 -11.86 -7.62
CA GLY A 269 -2.81 -11.76 -7.56
C GLY A 269 -3.46 -13.12 -7.74
N LEU A 270 -4.25 -13.51 -6.75
CA LEU A 270 -5.00 -14.77 -6.77
C LEU A 270 -6.42 -14.61 -7.27
N HIS A 271 -7.04 -13.45 -7.00
CA HIS A 271 -8.41 -13.13 -7.40
C HIS A 271 -8.57 -11.62 -7.52
N ASP A 272 -9.26 -11.11 -8.53
CA ASP A 272 -9.60 -9.71 -8.80
C ASP A 272 -8.45 -8.67 -8.65
N PHE A 273 -7.24 -9.15 -8.60
CA PHE A 273 -6.00 -8.41 -8.78
C PHE A 273 -5.13 -9.26 -9.69
N LEU A 274 -4.92 -8.81 -10.92
CA LEU A 274 -4.42 -9.66 -12.00
C LEU A 274 -2.90 -9.59 -12.18
N TYR A 275 -2.21 -8.82 -11.35
CA TYR A 275 -0.79 -8.54 -11.52
C TYR A 275 0.10 -9.48 -10.72
N ASP A 276 1.23 -9.82 -11.34
CA ASP A 276 2.47 -10.18 -10.67
C ASP A 276 3.31 -8.92 -10.48
N SER A 277 3.85 -8.72 -9.28
CA SER A 277 4.62 -7.51 -8.96
C SER A 277 5.93 -7.87 -8.28
N TYR A 278 7.01 -7.26 -8.73
CA TYR A 278 8.37 -7.42 -8.20
C TYR A 278 8.87 -6.07 -7.73
N SER A 279 9.44 -6.01 -6.54
CA SER A 279 9.94 -4.75 -6.00
C SER A 279 11.28 -4.91 -5.31
N LEU A 280 12.12 -3.90 -5.48
CA LEU A 280 13.36 -3.75 -4.74
C LEU A 280 13.32 -2.43 -3.98
N ALA A 281 13.53 -2.49 -2.67
CA ALA A 281 13.46 -1.32 -1.81
C ALA A 281 14.76 -1.12 -1.01
N TYR A 282 15.06 0.15 -0.77
CA TYR A 282 16.02 0.59 0.23
C TYR A 282 15.28 1.32 1.34
N ILE A 283 15.51 0.88 2.59
CA ILE A 283 14.90 1.46 3.78
C ILE A 283 16.00 1.98 4.70
N ARG A 284 15.91 3.24 5.07
CA ARG A 284 16.77 3.86 6.08
C ARG A 284 16.03 3.98 7.39
N CYS A 285 16.64 3.43 8.46
CA CYS A 285 16.13 3.53 9.83
C CYS A 285 16.95 4.56 10.63
N PHE A 286 16.28 5.30 11.52
CA PHE A 286 16.89 6.39 12.31
C PHE A 286 16.75 6.14 13.81
#